data_deabcb6016912235735f1ab86f785ffe
#
_entry.id   deabcb6016912235735f1ab86f785ffe
#
_cell.length_a   1.000
_cell.length_b   1.000
_cell.length_c   1.000
_cell.angle_alpha   90.00
_cell.angle_beta   90.00
_cell.angle_gamma   90.00
#
_symmetry.space_group_name_H-M   'P 1'
#
loop_
_entity.id
_entity.type
_entity.pdbx_description
1 polymer ?
#
loop_
_entity_poly.entity_id
_entity_poly.type
_entity_poly.pdbx_seq_one_letter_code
_entity_poly.pdbx_strand_id
1 'polypeptide(L)'
;MTETLSLEDLDLLDGVVASTIAPVDPPAALRARILAAARDTPQNTRTVRENEGRWLRLVPGVTMKELSVDKDRGTATVLMTLAPGSHLGGHDHHGPEDSFVISGSCRIGSTYLNKGDFHHADGGTHHGEIVSDDGCVLLLVIDRTDYMAA
;
A
#
# COMPACT_ATOMS: atom_id res chain seq x y z
N MET A 1 -5.40 29.04 -32.74
CA MET A 1 -6.62 28.48 -32.11
C MET A 1 -6.55 26.97 -32.27
N THR A 2 -6.25 26.27 -31.25
CA THR A 2 -6.28 24.79 -31.21
C THR A 2 -7.70 24.38 -30.80
N GLU A 3 -8.46 23.87 -31.77
CA GLU A 3 -9.75 23.24 -31.46
C GLU A 3 -9.49 21.98 -30.65
N THR A 4 -10.10 21.91 -29.50
CA THR A 4 -10.10 20.70 -28.63
C THR A 4 -11.27 19.83 -29.11
N LEU A 5 -10.99 18.57 -29.48
CA LEU A 5 -12.02 17.60 -29.86
C LEU A 5 -12.96 17.36 -28.67
N SER A 6 -14.26 17.31 -28.92
CA SER A 6 -15.27 16.96 -27.91
C SER A 6 -15.30 15.46 -27.67
N LEU A 7 -15.95 15.02 -26.57
CA LEU A 7 -16.17 13.59 -26.30
C LEU A 7 -17.00 12.93 -27.42
N GLU A 8 -17.95 13.65 -28.03
CA GLU A 8 -18.75 13.16 -29.14
C GLU A 8 -17.91 12.96 -30.43
N ASP A 9 -16.89 13.83 -30.64
CA ASP A 9 -15.95 13.68 -31.76
C ASP A 9 -15.04 12.46 -31.56
N LEU A 10 -14.66 12.13 -30.31
CA LEU A 10 -13.86 10.96 -29.97
C LEU A 10 -14.66 9.66 -30.18
N ASP A 11 -15.93 9.62 -29.76
CA ASP A 11 -16.82 8.46 -29.97
C ASP A 11 -17.07 8.21 -31.46
N LEU A 12 -17.19 9.30 -32.24
CA LEU A 12 -17.34 9.19 -33.73
C LEU A 12 -16.06 8.64 -34.38
N LEU A 13 -14.89 9.07 -33.92
CA LEU A 13 -13.58 8.58 -34.37
C LEU A 13 -13.37 7.11 -34.01
N ASP A 14 -13.73 6.68 -32.82
CA ASP A 14 -13.66 5.28 -32.37
C ASP A 14 -14.60 4.41 -33.26
N GLY A 15 -15.81 4.86 -33.54
CA GLY A 15 -16.74 4.18 -34.41
C GLY A 15 -16.21 4.04 -35.87
N VAL A 16 -15.58 5.08 -36.40
CA VAL A 16 -14.98 5.06 -37.74
C VAL A 16 -13.75 4.15 -37.80
N VAL A 17 -12.88 4.21 -36.79
CA VAL A 17 -11.69 3.34 -36.68
C VAL A 17 -12.11 1.88 -36.55
N ALA A 18 -13.07 1.56 -35.69
CA ALA A 18 -13.58 0.21 -35.52
C ALA A 18 -14.24 -0.37 -36.80
N SER A 19 -14.86 0.47 -37.63
CA SER A 19 -15.49 0.04 -38.87
C SER A 19 -14.53 -0.10 -40.07
N THR A 20 -13.36 0.57 -40.02
CA THR A 20 -12.39 0.58 -41.13
C THR A 20 -11.22 -0.41 -40.93
N ILE A 21 -10.96 -0.86 -39.71
CA ILE A 21 -9.92 -1.83 -39.42
C ILE A 21 -10.56 -3.23 -39.32
N ALA A 22 -10.31 -4.07 -40.30
CA ALA A 22 -10.76 -5.47 -40.23
C ALA A 22 -10.10 -6.14 -39.00
N PRO A 23 -10.86 -6.86 -38.13
CA PRO A 23 -10.29 -7.60 -37.04
C PRO A 23 -9.24 -8.59 -37.56
N VAL A 24 -8.01 -8.48 -37.02
CA VAL A 24 -6.96 -9.44 -37.31
C VAL A 24 -6.90 -10.45 -36.17
N ASP A 25 -7.16 -11.71 -36.50
CA ASP A 25 -7.02 -12.77 -35.53
C ASP A 25 -5.56 -12.86 -35.06
N PRO A 26 -5.29 -12.76 -33.74
CA PRO A 26 -3.95 -12.88 -33.23
C PRO A 26 -3.41 -14.30 -33.47
N PRO A 27 -2.09 -14.47 -33.69
CA PRO A 27 -1.48 -15.77 -33.85
C PRO A 27 -1.90 -16.75 -32.72
N ALA A 28 -2.27 -17.98 -33.07
CA ALA A 28 -2.75 -18.97 -32.09
C ALA A 28 -1.75 -19.19 -30.92
N ALA A 29 -0.44 -19.10 -31.21
CA ALA A 29 0.61 -19.15 -30.19
C ALA A 29 0.56 -17.98 -29.20
N LEU A 30 0.22 -16.76 -29.66
CA LEU A 30 0.09 -15.59 -28.78
C LEU A 30 -1.13 -15.74 -27.86
N ARG A 31 -2.27 -16.13 -28.43
CA ARG A 31 -3.49 -16.42 -27.64
C ARG A 31 -3.25 -17.49 -26.58
N ALA A 32 -2.60 -18.60 -26.95
CA ALA A 32 -2.28 -19.67 -25.99
C ALA A 32 -1.38 -19.16 -24.86
N ARG A 33 -0.35 -18.34 -25.15
CA ARG A 33 0.52 -17.74 -24.16
C ARG A 33 -0.23 -16.81 -23.20
N ILE A 34 -1.11 -15.97 -23.73
CA ILE A 34 -1.92 -15.04 -22.91
C ILE A 34 -2.85 -15.82 -21.99
N LEU A 35 -3.54 -16.86 -22.53
CA LEU A 35 -4.44 -17.69 -21.74
C LEU A 35 -3.70 -18.53 -20.69
N ALA A 36 -2.51 -19.03 -20.99
CA ALA A 36 -1.66 -19.73 -20.00
C ALA A 36 -1.23 -18.77 -18.90
N ALA A 37 -0.71 -17.57 -19.25
CA ALA A 37 -0.33 -16.56 -18.26
C ALA A 37 -1.52 -16.12 -17.39
N ALA A 38 -2.71 -15.96 -17.96
CA ALA A 38 -3.92 -15.61 -17.21
C ALA A 38 -4.40 -16.72 -16.26
N ARG A 39 -4.15 -18.02 -16.60
CA ARG A 39 -4.46 -19.15 -15.72
C ARG A 39 -3.46 -19.30 -14.57
N ASP A 40 -2.19 -18.97 -14.81
CA ASP A 40 -1.12 -19.02 -13.81
C ASP A 40 -1.13 -17.79 -12.89
N THR A 41 -1.89 -16.74 -13.21
CA THR A 41 -2.05 -15.60 -12.31
C THR A 41 -3.00 -16.01 -11.18
N PRO A 42 -2.51 -16.10 -9.92
CA PRO A 42 -3.37 -16.43 -8.80
C PRO A 42 -4.51 -15.41 -8.72
N GLN A 43 -5.75 -15.89 -8.82
CA GLN A 43 -6.92 -15.00 -8.70
C GLN A 43 -6.98 -14.46 -7.26
N ASN A 44 -7.16 -13.15 -7.13
CA ASN A 44 -7.28 -12.43 -5.85
C ASN A 44 -6.02 -12.42 -4.97
N THR A 45 -4.83 -12.55 -5.56
CA THR A 45 -3.57 -12.34 -4.84
C THR A 45 -2.90 -11.03 -5.30
N ARG A 46 -2.26 -10.34 -4.34
CA ARG A 46 -1.45 -9.16 -4.59
C ARG A 46 -0.03 -9.42 -4.10
N THR A 47 0.94 -9.10 -4.91
CA THR A 47 2.35 -9.10 -4.52
C THR A 47 2.88 -7.67 -4.64
N VAL A 48 3.52 -7.18 -3.60
CA VAL A 48 4.27 -5.90 -3.59
C VAL A 48 5.73 -6.23 -3.37
N ARG A 49 6.55 -5.97 -4.38
CA ARG A 49 7.99 -6.23 -4.28
C ARG A 49 8.71 -5.10 -3.56
N GLU A 50 9.95 -5.34 -3.13
CA GLU A 50 10.75 -4.38 -2.38
C GLU A 50 10.85 -3.01 -3.08
N ASN A 51 11.09 -3.02 -4.38
CA ASN A 51 11.22 -1.82 -5.22
C ASN A 51 9.89 -1.29 -5.77
N GLU A 52 8.76 -1.89 -5.40
CA GLU A 52 7.43 -1.47 -5.81
C GLU A 52 6.71 -0.73 -4.69
N GLY A 53 5.66 0.02 -5.07
CA GLY A 53 4.87 0.81 -4.15
C GLY A 53 5.50 2.17 -3.84
N ARG A 54 4.68 3.04 -3.26
CA ARG A 54 5.08 4.40 -2.91
C ARG A 54 5.39 4.49 -1.42
N TRP A 55 6.54 5.03 -1.09
CA TRP A 55 6.86 5.46 0.27
C TRP A 55 6.28 6.85 0.53
N LEU A 56 5.51 6.98 1.59
CA LEU A 56 5.01 8.25 2.11
C LEU A 56 5.87 8.68 3.29
N ARG A 57 6.29 9.92 3.31
CA ARG A 57 6.99 10.51 4.46
C ARG A 57 5.94 11.04 5.43
N LEU A 58 5.91 10.51 6.64
CA LEU A 58 5.01 10.97 7.70
C LEU A 58 5.60 12.17 8.42
N VAL A 59 6.80 12.01 8.95
CA VAL A 59 7.60 13.05 9.61
C VAL A 59 9.07 12.88 9.22
N PRO A 60 9.98 13.81 9.56
CA PRO A 60 11.41 13.60 9.33
C PRO A 60 11.90 12.28 9.95
N GLY A 61 12.53 11.44 9.13
CA GLY A 61 13.05 10.14 9.55
C GLY A 61 12.04 8.99 9.61
N VAL A 62 10.72 9.25 9.44
CA VAL A 62 9.70 8.21 9.44
C VAL A 62 9.01 8.14 8.10
N THR A 63 9.02 6.96 7.48
CA THR A 63 8.33 6.70 6.22
C THR A 63 7.45 5.46 6.31
N MET A 64 6.40 5.43 5.50
CA MET A 64 5.44 4.34 5.46
C MET A 64 5.14 3.93 4.03
N LYS A 65 4.96 2.63 3.79
CA LYS A 65 4.63 2.03 2.51
C LYS A 65 3.41 1.13 2.67
N GLU A 66 2.36 1.41 1.90
CA GLU A 66 1.19 0.54 1.83
C GLU A 66 1.53 -0.77 1.12
N LEU A 67 1.22 -1.90 1.75
CA LEU A 67 1.34 -3.23 1.19
C LEU A 67 -0.01 -3.76 0.71
N SER A 68 -1.06 -3.61 1.50
CA SER A 68 -2.42 -3.99 1.12
C SER A 68 -3.47 -3.18 1.88
N VAL A 69 -4.67 -3.11 1.29
CA VAL A 69 -5.86 -2.54 1.92
C VAL A 69 -6.98 -3.56 1.85
N ASP A 70 -7.53 -3.91 2.99
CA ASP A 70 -8.77 -4.68 3.11
C ASP A 70 -9.93 -3.69 3.31
N LYS A 71 -10.69 -3.46 2.25
CA LYS A 71 -11.81 -2.51 2.26
C LYS A 71 -13.00 -3.03 3.06
N ASP A 72 -13.16 -4.35 3.11
CA ASP A 72 -14.29 -4.98 3.79
C ASP A 72 -14.09 -4.95 5.31
N ARG A 73 -12.85 -5.11 5.76
CA ARG A 73 -12.47 -4.99 7.18
C ARG A 73 -12.12 -3.57 7.61
N GLY A 74 -11.93 -2.66 6.66
CA GLY A 74 -11.51 -1.29 6.96
C GLY A 74 -10.06 -1.17 7.42
N THR A 75 -9.19 -2.16 7.09
CA THR A 75 -7.80 -2.18 7.57
C THR A 75 -6.79 -1.98 6.44
N ALA A 76 -5.60 -1.52 6.79
CA ALA A 76 -4.44 -1.45 5.92
C ALA A 76 -3.26 -2.19 6.55
N THR A 77 -2.52 -2.93 5.72
CA THR A 77 -1.22 -3.50 6.09
C THR A 77 -0.14 -2.62 5.50
N VAL A 78 0.74 -2.12 6.34
CA VAL A 78 1.79 -1.17 5.96
C VAL A 78 3.14 -1.57 6.51
N LEU A 79 4.19 -1.14 5.83
CA LEU A 79 5.56 -1.20 6.31
C LEU A 79 5.96 0.20 6.76
N MET A 80 6.40 0.36 8.01
CA MET A 80 6.89 1.63 8.53
C MET A 80 8.38 1.52 8.84
N THR A 81 9.15 2.54 8.45
CA THR A 81 10.56 2.63 8.79
C THR A 81 10.81 3.86 9.64
N LEU A 82 11.59 3.69 10.68
CA LEU A 82 12.12 4.75 11.53
C LEU A 82 13.63 4.80 11.33
N ALA A 83 14.15 5.93 10.91
CA ALA A 83 15.60 6.16 10.87
C ALA A 83 16.17 6.27 12.29
N PRO A 84 17.49 6.07 12.49
CA PRO A 84 18.10 6.31 13.79
C PRO A 84 17.82 7.70 14.35
N GLY A 85 17.40 7.77 15.62
CA GLY A 85 17.07 8.99 16.34
C GLY A 85 15.72 9.62 15.92
N SER A 86 14.91 8.94 15.12
CA SER A 86 13.59 9.46 14.71
C SER A 86 12.48 9.06 15.68
N HIS A 87 11.40 9.84 15.63
CA HIS A 87 10.21 9.59 16.44
C HIS A 87 8.94 9.92 15.65
N LEU A 88 7.86 9.25 16.00
CA LEU A 88 6.49 9.53 15.58
C LEU A 88 5.68 9.87 16.84
N GLY A 89 4.93 10.96 16.82
CA GLY A 89 4.11 11.39 17.95
C GLY A 89 3.07 10.36 18.36
N GLY A 90 2.67 10.39 19.64
CA GLY A 90 1.57 9.57 20.13
C GLY A 90 0.24 9.93 19.45
N HIS A 91 -0.63 8.96 19.35
CA HIS A 91 -1.93 9.12 18.70
C HIS A 91 -2.99 8.18 19.29
N ASP A 92 -4.24 8.47 18.94
CA ASP A 92 -5.40 7.66 19.29
C ASP A 92 -5.67 6.63 18.19
N HIS A 93 -6.12 5.44 18.56
CA HIS A 93 -6.50 4.39 17.64
C HIS A 93 -8.02 4.38 17.42
N HIS A 94 -8.48 4.55 16.19
CA HIS A 94 -9.89 4.37 15.83
C HIS A 94 -10.27 2.90 15.79
N GLY A 95 -9.39 2.05 15.30
CA GLY A 95 -9.50 0.61 15.31
C GLY A 95 -8.28 -0.06 15.97
N PRO A 96 -8.22 -1.40 15.99
CA PRO A 96 -7.07 -2.10 16.53
C PRO A 96 -5.82 -1.88 15.66
N GLU A 97 -4.66 -1.81 16.32
CA GLU A 97 -3.36 -1.77 15.68
C GLU A 97 -2.50 -2.96 16.11
N ASP A 98 -2.00 -3.70 15.14
CA ASP A 98 -1.00 -4.75 15.32
C ASP A 98 0.35 -4.27 14.80
N SER A 99 1.38 -4.35 15.61
CA SER A 99 2.76 -3.95 15.29
C SER A 99 3.71 -5.14 15.48
N PHE A 100 4.47 -5.48 14.44
CA PHE A 100 5.51 -6.51 14.49
C PHE A 100 6.87 -5.92 14.10
N VAL A 101 7.88 -6.09 14.93
CA VAL A 101 9.24 -5.58 14.68
C VAL A 101 9.99 -6.52 13.74
N ILE A 102 10.18 -6.11 12.49
CA ILE A 102 10.94 -6.88 11.49
C ILE A 102 12.44 -6.76 11.73
N SER A 103 12.93 -5.54 12.06
CA SER A 103 14.34 -5.30 12.34
C SER A 103 14.53 -4.07 13.21
N GLY A 104 15.68 -4.02 13.89
CA GLY A 104 16.00 -2.95 14.82
C GLY A 104 15.20 -3.04 16.12
N SER A 105 14.98 -1.89 16.74
CA SER A 105 14.23 -1.75 17.98
C SER A 105 13.52 -0.41 18.05
N CYS A 106 12.44 -0.34 18.80
CA CYS A 106 11.75 0.91 19.10
C CYS A 106 11.11 0.87 20.48
N ARG A 107 10.68 2.02 20.94
CA ARG A 107 9.88 2.18 22.15
C ARG A 107 8.54 2.80 21.78
N ILE A 108 7.46 2.16 22.19
CA ILE A 108 6.10 2.67 22.06
C ILE A 108 5.61 3.09 23.44
N GLY A 109 5.49 4.39 23.68
CA GLY A 109 5.24 4.90 25.03
C GLY A 109 6.32 4.44 26.01
N SER A 110 5.96 3.60 26.99
CA SER A 110 6.89 2.99 27.95
C SER A 110 7.36 1.58 27.58
N THR A 111 6.81 0.98 26.52
CA THR A 111 7.09 -0.41 26.13
C THR A 111 8.24 -0.46 25.15
N TYR A 112 9.30 -1.20 25.45
CA TYR A 112 10.44 -1.41 24.58
C TYR A 112 10.25 -2.69 23.76
N LEU A 113 10.46 -2.59 22.44
CA LEU A 113 10.26 -3.67 21.48
C LEU A 113 11.54 -3.90 20.67
N ASN A 114 11.93 -5.16 20.55
CA ASN A 114 13.07 -5.61 19.76
C ASN A 114 12.60 -6.42 18.54
N LYS A 115 13.50 -6.68 17.61
CA LYS A 115 13.25 -7.58 16.50
C LYS A 115 12.57 -8.88 16.95
N GLY A 116 11.42 -9.18 16.34
CA GLY A 116 10.61 -10.35 16.63
C GLY A 116 9.50 -10.12 17.65
N ASP A 117 9.48 -8.97 18.33
CA ASP A 117 8.42 -8.63 19.26
C ASP A 117 7.16 -8.19 18.52
N PHE A 118 6.02 -8.45 19.16
CA PHE A 118 4.69 -8.08 18.71
C PHE A 118 4.02 -7.20 19.76
N HIS A 119 3.36 -6.16 19.33
CA HIS A 119 2.56 -5.27 20.14
C HIS A 119 1.16 -5.12 19.54
N HIS A 120 0.15 -5.13 20.40
CA HIS A 120 -1.24 -4.93 20.03
C HIS A 120 -1.83 -3.78 20.83
N ALA A 121 -2.57 -2.93 20.17
CA ALA A 121 -3.37 -1.88 20.77
C ALA A 121 -4.84 -2.05 20.33
N ASP A 122 -5.76 -2.08 21.30
CA ASP A 122 -7.20 -2.10 21.03
C ASP A 122 -7.68 -0.77 20.45
N GLY A 123 -8.72 -0.81 19.62
CA GLY A 123 -9.40 0.39 19.16
C GLY A 123 -9.93 1.24 20.34
N GLY A 124 -9.88 2.56 20.18
CA GLY A 124 -10.24 3.51 21.25
C GLY A 124 -9.17 3.70 22.32
N THR A 125 -7.98 3.12 22.13
CA THR A 125 -6.84 3.34 23.03
C THR A 125 -5.93 4.46 22.50
N HIS A 126 -5.01 4.90 23.38
CA HIS A 126 -3.96 5.86 23.04
C HIS A 126 -2.61 5.28 23.42
N HIS A 127 -1.62 5.40 22.58
CA HIS A 127 -0.24 5.19 22.99
C HIS A 127 0.62 6.45 22.84
N GLY A 128 1.70 6.50 23.64
CA GLY A 128 2.70 7.56 23.53
C GLY A 128 3.49 7.47 22.21
N GLU A 129 4.46 8.37 22.08
CA GLU A 129 5.31 8.40 20.89
C GLU A 129 6.04 7.07 20.63
N ILE A 130 6.29 6.80 19.34
CA ILE A 130 7.17 5.73 18.89
C ILE A 130 8.55 6.34 18.67
N VAL A 131 9.57 5.83 19.32
CA VAL A 131 10.96 6.31 19.22
C VAL A 131 11.87 5.15 18.83
N SER A 132 12.81 5.39 17.93
CA SER A 132 13.86 4.44 17.63
C SER A 132 15.22 5.12 17.63
N ASP A 133 16.11 4.68 18.53
CA ASP A 133 17.46 5.24 18.66
C ASP A 133 18.38 4.75 17.52
N ASP A 134 18.31 3.46 17.19
CA ASP A 134 19.19 2.81 16.21
C ASP A 134 18.52 2.53 14.85
N GLY A 135 17.26 2.88 14.72
CA GLY A 135 16.44 2.57 13.55
C GLY A 135 15.59 1.31 13.74
N CYS A 136 14.40 1.31 13.11
CA CYS A 136 13.44 0.22 13.24
C CYS A 136 12.65 0.05 11.94
N VAL A 137 12.26 -1.19 11.66
CA VAL A 137 11.28 -1.53 10.62
C VAL A 137 10.14 -2.31 11.26
N LEU A 138 8.93 -1.79 11.11
CA LEU A 138 7.69 -2.37 11.62
C LEU A 138 6.79 -2.81 10.46
N LEU A 139 6.17 -3.98 10.61
CA LEU A 139 4.97 -4.34 9.88
C LEU A 139 3.77 -3.98 10.75
N LEU A 140 2.85 -3.20 10.20
CA LEU A 140 1.65 -2.77 10.90
C LEU A 140 0.40 -3.25 10.18
N VAL A 141 -0.63 -3.63 10.95
CA VAL A 141 -2.00 -3.75 10.48
C VAL A 141 -2.81 -2.75 11.27
N ILE A 142 -3.36 -1.75 10.59
CA ILE A 142 -3.98 -0.56 11.21
C ILE A 142 -5.35 -0.30 10.63
N ASP A 143 -6.18 0.44 11.34
CA ASP A 143 -7.42 0.99 10.78
C ASP A 143 -7.09 1.99 9.66
N ARG A 144 -7.89 1.96 8.59
CA ARG A 144 -7.66 2.85 7.44
C ARG A 144 -7.82 4.33 7.77
N THR A 145 -8.65 4.66 8.77
CA THR A 145 -8.84 6.06 9.17
C THR A 145 -7.59 6.60 9.85
N ASP A 146 -6.87 5.78 10.60
CA ASP A 146 -5.58 6.16 11.22
C ASP A 146 -4.49 6.35 10.17
N TYR A 147 -4.50 5.52 9.12
CA TYR A 147 -3.59 5.64 7.98
C TYR A 147 -3.81 6.92 7.16
N MET A 148 -5.07 7.35 7.01
CA MET A 148 -5.44 8.53 6.20
C MET A 148 -5.28 9.85 6.95
N ALA A 149 -5.15 9.81 8.28
CA ALA A 149 -5.00 10.98 9.15
C ALA A 149 -3.54 11.38 9.38
N ALA A 150 -2.58 10.58 8.91
CA ALA A 150 -1.13 10.79 9.09
C ALA A 150 -0.49 11.65 7.99
#